data_dae205029057bef7aaefcc14a8058dab
#
_entry.id   dae205029057bef7aaefcc14a8058dab
#
_cell.length_a   1.000
_cell.length_b   1.000
_cell.length_c   1.000
_cell.angle_alpha   90.00
_cell.angle_beta   90.00
_cell.angle_gamma   90.00
#
_symmetry.space_group_name_H-M   'P 1'
#
loop_
_entity.id
_entity.type
_entity.pdbx_description
1 polymer ?
#
loop_
_entity_poly.entity_id
_entity_poly.type
_entity_poly.pdbx_seq_one_letter_code
_entity_poly.pdbx_strand_id
1 'polypeptide(L)'
;PAGSLQLIIGSTGDLLDRLQGQDVVTFTGSADTAAKLRVNPNLIRHSVPFNAEADSLNCAILAPDVSPDDEEFELFIKEVAREMTTKAGQKCTAIRRAIVPAKHIDAVASRLRDRLRKVVVGDPSVEGVRMGALASHDQHKDVSERLESLLQSSDLLFGARDGFEPRGTNVSQGAFFAPTLLQARDPHAEGGAHDIEAFGPVSTLMAYDDLDEALALAARGKGSLVASLITKDPHIAAKAIPVAAAWHGRLLVLDRESAAESTGHGSPLPQLKHGGPGRAGGGEELGGLRAVKHYLQRAAVQGSPSMLAAVTGEYVRGAKVIETDVHPFRRYFQDLQIGESLLTHRRTVTEADLVNFGCLSGDHFYMHFDDIAAKESQFGKRIAHGYFVLSAAAGLFVSPAPGPVLANYGLDTLRFINPVGIGDTIQARLTCKRKIDQGKKSPQGIPQGVVAWDVEVTNQLGELVASYDILTLVVKREA
;
A
#
# COMPACT_ATOMS: atom_id res chain seq x y z
N PRO A 1 7.37 16.76 24.21
CA PRO A 1 6.99 17.90 25.04
C PRO A 1 5.72 17.62 25.84
N ALA A 2 5.55 18.27 26.99
CA ALA A 2 4.31 18.16 27.78
C ALA A 2 3.13 18.68 26.93
N GLY A 3 2.00 17.95 26.96
CA GLY A 3 0.83 18.29 26.15
C GLY A 3 0.83 17.80 24.70
N SER A 4 1.91 17.15 24.24
CA SER A 4 1.95 16.60 22.86
C SER A 4 0.96 15.46 22.62
N LEU A 5 0.53 14.78 23.68
CA LEU A 5 -0.51 13.75 23.67
C LEU A 5 -1.45 14.00 24.83
N GLN A 6 -2.75 14.05 24.55
CA GLN A 6 -3.80 14.23 25.55
C GLN A 6 -4.91 13.22 25.33
N LEU A 7 -5.47 12.71 26.42
CA LEU A 7 -6.61 11.80 26.40
C LEU A 7 -7.81 12.49 27.05
N ILE A 8 -8.93 12.56 26.33
CA ILE A 8 -10.22 13.04 26.83
C ILE A 8 -11.15 11.84 26.94
N ILE A 9 -11.65 11.57 28.15
CA ILE A 9 -12.60 10.49 28.42
C ILE A 9 -13.99 11.10 28.60
N GLY A 10 -14.96 10.68 27.80
CA GLY A 10 -16.31 11.19 27.81
C GLY A 10 -16.64 12.06 26.59
N SER A 11 -17.54 13.03 26.75
CA SER A 11 -17.93 13.92 25.68
C SER A 11 -16.79 14.85 25.25
N THR A 12 -16.66 15.06 23.94
CA THR A 12 -15.70 16.02 23.38
C THR A 12 -16.14 17.49 23.58
N GLY A 13 -17.37 17.73 24.00
CA GLY A 13 -17.93 19.08 24.21
C GLY A 13 -17.81 19.95 22.95
N ASP A 14 -17.22 21.15 23.14
CA ASP A 14 -17.00 22.15 22.11
C ASP A 14 -15.64 22.05 21.38
N LEU A 15 -14.95 20.90 21.48
CA LEU A 15 -13.60 20.74 20.92
C LEU A 15 -13.52 21.10 19.44
N LEU A 16 -14.52 20.69 18.64
CA LEU A 16 -14.53 20.97 17.19
C LEU A 16 -14.64 22.47 16.88
N ASP A 17 -15.25 23.23 17.76
CA ASP A 17 -15.45 24.69 17.58
C ASP A 17 -14.15 25.49 17.83
N ARG A 18 -13.11 24.83 18.34
CA ARG A 18 -11.81 25.43 18.64
C ARG A 18 -10.75 25.17 17.57
N LEU A 19 -11.04 24.29 16.61
CA LEU A 19 -10.08 23.88 15.60
C LEU A 19 -9.88 24.96 14.53
N GLN A 20 -8.66 25.01 13.99
CA GLN A 20 -8.22 25.95 12.97
C GLN A 20 -7.74 25.23 11.72
N GLY A 21 -7.41 25.96 10.66
CA GLY A 21 -7.07 25.40 9.35
C GLY A 21 -5.83 24.49 9.29
N GLN A 22 -4.98 24.49 10.33
CA GLN A 22 -3.82 23.59 10.43
C GLN A 22 -4.08 22.33 11.27
N ASP A 23 -5.24 22.28 11.93
CA ASP A 23 -5.65 21.09 12.67
C ASP A 23 -6.23 20.05 11.73
N VAL A 24 -6.28 18.79 12.17
CA VAL A 24 -6.83 17.66 11.41
C VAL A 24 -7.76 16.88 12.33
N VAL A 25 -8.94 16.56 11.86
CA VAL A 25 -9.86 15.62 12.52
C VAL A 25 -9.72 14.25 11.87
N THR A 26 -9.47 13.24 12.68
CA THR A 26 -9.57 11.84 12.28
C THR A 26 -10.63 11.17 13.13
N PHE A 27 -11.68 10.67 12.50
CA PHE A 27 -12.84 10.07 13.14
C PHE A 27 -12.98 8.60 12.74
N THR A 28 -13.23 7.75 13.71
CA THR A 28 -13.64 6.35 13.51
C THR A 28 -14.94 6.09 14.25
N GLY A 29 -15.97 5.62 13.53
CA GLY A 29 -17.29 5.37 14.12
C GLY A 29 -18.38 5.18 13.07
N SER A 30 -19.66 5.45 13.43
CA SER A 30 -20.76 5.28 12.49
C SER A 30 -20.77 6.34 11.37
N ALA A 31 -21.28 5.97 10.19
CA ALA A 31 -21.43 6.89 9.06
C ALA A 31 -22.32 8.09 9.42
N ASP A 32 -23.39 7.86 10.21
CA ASP A 32 -24.29 8.92 10.68
C ASP A 32 -23.55 9.93 11.57
N THR A 33 -22.70 9.45 12.47
CA THR A 33 -21.88 10.32 13.32
C THR A 33 -20.84 11.07 12.49
N ALA A 34 -20.17 10.39 11.56
CA ALA A 34 -19.23 11.05 10.63
C ALA A 34 -19.91 12.18 9.84
N ALA A 35 -21.12 11.94 9.33
CA ALA A 35 -21.90 12.94 8.61
C ALA A 35 -22.21 14.16 9.49
N LYS A 36 -22.66 13.92 10.74
CA LYS A 36 -22.95 15.00 11.71
C LYS A 36 -21.72 15.84 12.04
N LEU A 37 -20.56 15.19 12.27
CA LEU A 37 -19.32 15.90 12.58
C LEU A 37 -18.80 16.69 11.38
N ARG A 38 -18.88 16.11 10.19
CA ARG A 38 -18.39 16.72 8.93
C ARG A 38 -19.08 18.03 8.58
N VAL A 39 -20.33 18.21 8.98
CA VAL A 39 -21.08 19.44 8.72
C VAL A 39 -20.93 20.50 9.82
N ASN A 40 -20.03 20.30 10.79
CA ASN A 40 -19.76 21.29 11.81
C ASN A 40 -19.32 22.61 11.16
N PRO A 41 -19.98 23.76 11.47
CA PRO A 41 -19.73 25.05 10.82
C PRO A 41 -18.29 25.54 10.97
N ASN A 42 -17.62 25.21 12.07
CA ASN A 42 -16.24 25.61 12.31
C ASN A 42 -15.27 24.85 11.40
N LEU A 43 -15.46 23.54 11.24
CA LEU A 43 -14.65 22.73 10.33
C LEU A 43 -14.78 23.22 8.89
N ILE A 44 -15.99 23.55 8.46
CA ILE A 44 -16.26 24.08 7.12
C ILE A 44 -15.60 25.46 6.94
N ARG A 45 -15.82 26.39 7.89
CA ARG A 45 -15.29 27.76 7.83
C ARG A 45 -13.78 27.80 7.74
N HIS A 46 -13.09 26.95 8.49
CA HIS A 46 -11.63 26.92 8.55
C HIS A 46 -11.00 25.88 7.62
N SER A 47 -11.84 25.17 6.81
CA SER A 47 -11.39 24.10 5.90
C SER A 47 -10.52 23.05 6.62
N VAL A 48 -10.91 22.70 7.86
CA VAL A 48 -10.19 21.70 8.66
C VAL A 48 -10.28 20.34 7.95
N PRO A 49 -9.17 19.69 7.60
CA PRO A 49 -9.18 18.37 7.02
C PRO A 49 -9.91 17.36 7.91
N PHE A 50 -10.84 16.63 7.34
CA PHE A 50 -11.66 15.65 8.04
C PHE A 50 -11.48 14.26 7.42
N ASN A 51 -10.76 13.40 8.11
CA ASN A 51 -10.57 12.00 7.73
C ASN A 51 -11.57 11.13 8.49
N ALA A 52 -12.34 10.31 7.78
CA ALA A 52 -13.30 9.41 8.39
C ALA A 52 -13.08 7.96 7.95
N GLU A 53 -13.09 7.07 8.93
CA GLU A 53 -13.29 5.64 8.79
C GLU A 53 -14.67 5.32 9.42
N ALA A 54 -15.62 4.87 8.61
CA ALA A 54 -17.00 4.70 9.04
C ALA A 54 -17.46 3.26 8.87
N ASP A 55 -18.76 3.02 9.10
CA ASP A 55 -19.34 1.67 8.98
C ASP A 55 -19.11 1.06 7.61
N SER A 56 -18.98 -0.26 7.59
CA SER A 56 -18.57 -1.00 6.42
C SER A 56 -19.33 -2.31 6.26
N LEU A 57 -19.97 -2.48 5.12
CA LEU A 57 -20.61 -3.72 4.73
C LEU A 57 -19.65 -4.59 3.90
N ASN A 58 -18.51 -4.93 4.52
CA ASN A 58 -17.48 -5.75 3.89
C ASN A 58 -18.05 -7.08 3.40
N CYS A 59 -17.50 -7.57 2.30
CA CYS A 59 -17.93 -8.84 1.74
C CYS A 59 -16.77 -9.80 1.49
N ALA A 60 -17.11 -11.09 1.46
CA ALA A 60 -16.27 -12.14 0.90
C ALA A 60 -17.01 -12.80 -0.26
N ILE A 61 -16.35 -12.96 -1.37
CA ILE A 61 -16.90 -13.58 -2.60
C ILE A 61 -16.21 -14.92 -2.79
N LEU A 62 -16.99 -16.00 -2.78
CA LEU A 62 -16.54 -17.31 -3.26
C LEU A 62 -16.70 -17.30 -4.77
N ALA A 63 -15.62 -17.40 -5.52
CA ALA A 63 -15.68 -17.32 -6.97
C ALA A 63 -16.32 -18.57 -7.63
N PRO A 64 -16.86 -18.46 -8.86
CA PRO A 64 -17.62 -19.54 -9.49
C PRO A 64 -16.77 -20.76 -9.89
N ASP A 65 -15.45 -20.63 -9.94
CA ASP A 65 -14.47 -21.70 -10.21
C ASP A 65 -14.18 -22.60 -9.00
N VAL A 66 -14.60 -22.16 -7.80
CA VAL A 66 -14.35 -22.90 -6.56
C VAL A 66 -15.52 -23.84 -6.24
N SER A 67 -15.20 -25.11 -6.02
CA SER A 67 -16.16 -26.16 -5.64
C SER A 67 -15.97 -26.62 -4.20
N PRO A 68 -16.94 -27.32 -3.57
CA PRO A 68 -16.86 -27.80 -2.19
C PRO A 68 -15.68 -28.71 -1.86
N ASP A 69 -15.04 -29.32 -2.87
CA ASP A 69 -13.89 -30.21 -2.73
C ASP A 69 -12.54 -29.46 -2.83
N ASP A 70 -12.55 -28.18 -3.19
CA ASP A 70 -11.35 -27.36 -3.31
C ASP A 70 -10.88 -26.81 -1.94
N GLU A 71 -9.58 -26.63 -1.76
CA GLU A 71 -9.01 -26.01 -0.56
C GLU A 71 -9.49 -24.57 -0.37
N GLU A 72 -9.69 -23.84 -1.45
CA GLU A 72 -10.22 -22.48 -1.47
C GLU A 72 -11.61 -22.39 -0.84
N PHE A 73 -12.43 -23.43 -0.97
CA PHE A 73 -13.72 -23.49 -0.31
C PHE A 73 -13.58 -23.45 1.22
N GLU A 74 -12.69 -24.27 1.77
CA GLU A 74 -12.43 -24.29 3.20
C GLU A 74 -11.75 -22.97 3.69
N LEU A 75 -10.93 -22.33 2.84
CA LEU A 75 -10.40 -20.99 3.11
C LEU A 75 -11.51 -19.96 3.26
N PHE A 76 -12.49 -19.94 2.34
CA PHE A 76 -13.66 -19.09 2.44
C PHE A 76 -14.43 -19.31 3.75
N ILE A 77 -14.76 -20.58 4.06
CA ILE A 77 -15.46 -20.93 5.31
C ILE A 77 -14.69 -20.47 6.54
N LYS A 78 -13.37 -20.65 6.54
CA LYS A 78 -12.48 -20.22 7.63
C LYS A 78 -12.48 -18.70 7.80
N GLU A 79 -12.34 -17.96 6.69
CA GLU A 79 -12.31 -16.50 6.73
C GLU A 79 -13.64 -15.91 7.24
N VAL A 80 -14.77 -16.36 6.68
CA VAL A 80 -16.09 -15.86 7.11
C VAL A 80 -16.32 -16.13 8.59
N ALA A 81 -16.10 -17.37 9.05
CA ALA A 81 -16.31 -17.72 10.45
C ALA A 81 -15.35 -16.95 11.38
N ARG A 82 -14.08 -16.78 11.00
CA ARG A 82 -13.09 -16.04 11.77
C ARG A 82 -13.49 -14.56 11.90
N GLU A 83 -13.88 -13.93 10.80
CA GLU A 83 -14.24 -12.53 10.80
C GLU A 83 -15.55 -12.24 11.54
N MET A 84 -16.49 -13.20 11.55
CA MET A 84 -17.70 -13.11 12.37
C MET A 84 -17.44 -13.18 13.88
N THR A 85 -16.41 -13.92 14.30
CA THR A 85 -16.23 -14.27 15.72
C THR A 85 -15.05 -13.58 16.39
N THR A 86 -14.08 -13.06 15.64
CA THR A 86 -12.97 -12.27 16.18
C THR A 86 -13.49 -10.98 16.79
N LYS A 87 -13.14 -10.71 18.05
CA LYS A 87 -13.66 -9.56 18.83
C LYS A 87 -15.19 -9.51 18.86
N ALA A 88 -15.86 -10.67 18.92
CA ALA A 88 -17.31 -10.78 18.83
C ALA A 88 -17.91 -10.10 17.57
N GLY A 89 -17.19 -10.12 16.46
CA GLY A 89 -17.60 -9.45 15.21
C GLY A 89 -17.55 -7.92 15.28
N GLN A 90 -17.12 -7.32 16.38
CA GLN A 90 -16.96 -5.88 16.54
C GLN A 90 -15.63 -5.40 15.97
N LYS A 91 -15.51 -5.54 14.67
CA LYS A 91 -14.39 -5.17 13.82
C LYS A 91 -14.91 -4.39 12.62
N CYS A 92 -14.30 -3.26 12.32
CA CYS A 92 -14.65 -2.46 11.15
C CYS A 92 -14.53 -3.25 9.84
N THR A 93 -13.65 -4.25 9.79
CA THR A 93 -13.40 -5.12 8.65
C THR A 93 -14.16 -6.45 8.68
N ALA A 94 -15.02 -6.73 9.66
CA ALA A 94 -15.74 -8.00 9.73
C ALA A 94 -16.57 -8.27 8.46
N ILE A 95 -16.62 -9.53 8.02
CA ILE A 95 -17.40 -9.94 6.84
C ILE A 95 -18.88 -9.93 7.22
N ARG A 96 -19.61 -8.95 6.69
CA ARG A 96 -21.07 -8.82 6.89
C ARG A 96 -21.86 -9.55 5.83
N ARG A 97 -21.30 -9.66 4.62
CA ARG A 97 -21.96 -10.26 3.46
C ARG A 97 -21.04 -11.32 2.85
N ALA A 98 -21.50 -12.56 2.82
CA ALA A 98 -20.83 -13.68 2.20
C ALA A 98 -21.55 -14.04 0.89
N ILE A 99 -20.94 -13.70 -0.25
CA ILE A 99 -21.53 -13.79 -1.60
C ILE A 99 -21.04 -15.08 -2.24
N VAL A 100 -21.96 -15.97 -2.58
CA VAL A 100 -21.69 -17.39 -2.87
C VAL A 100 -22.43 -17.83 -4.13
N PRO A 101 -21.82 -18.65 -5.03
CA PRO A 101 -22.57 -19.24 -6.15
C PRO A 101 -23.83 -19.94 -5.67
N ALA A 102 -24.98 -19.70 -6.32
CA ALA A 102 -26.28 -20.28 -5.93
C ALA A 102 -26.20 -21.81 -5.81
N LYS A 103 -25.47 -22.47 -6.70
CA LYS A 103 -25.23 -23.94 -6.69
C LYS A 103 -24.49 -24.46 -5.45
N HIS A 104 -23.83 -23.58 -4.66
CA HIS A 104 -23.03 -23.95 -3.49
C HIS A 104 -23.57 -23.38 -2.18
N ILE A 105 -24.69 -22.65 -2.20
CA ILE A 105 -25.23 -21.95 -1.03
C ILE A 105 -25.49 -22.88 0.15
N ASP A 106 -26.10 -24.06 -0.09
CA ASP A 106 -26.42 -25.04 0.94
C ASP A 106 -25.16 -25.68 1.54
N ALA A 107 -24.15 -25.96 0.70
CA ALA A 107 -22.87 -26.50 1.16
C ALA A 107 -22.14 -25.49 2.05
N VAL A 108 -22.09 -24.22 1.65
CA VAL A 108 -21.50 -23.14 2.45
C VAL A 108 -22.27 -22.97 3.76
N ALA A 109 -23.60 -22.90 3.73
CA ALA A 109 -24.43 -22.78 4.91
C ALA A 109 -24.20 -23.90 5.91
N SER A 110 -24.11 -25.14 5.42
CA SER A 110 -23.83 -26.32 6.24
C SER A 110 -22.46 -26.25 6.90
N ARG A 111 -21.39 -25.97 6.12
CA ARG A 111 -20.02 -25.89 6.63
C ARG A 111 -19.83 -24.74 7.63
N LEU A 112 -20.43 -23.58 7.37
CA LEU A 112 -20.40 -22.47 8.31
C LEU A 112 -21.12 -22.79 9.61
N ARG A 113 -22.32 -23.41 9.58
CA ARG A 113 -23.02 -23.86 10.78
C ARG A 113 -22.16 -24.80 11.61
N ASP A 114 -21.53 -25.80 10.99
CA ASP A 114 -20.67 -26.77 11.67
C ASP A 114 -19.44 -26.11 12.31
N ARG A 115 -18.90 -25.07 11.69
CA ARG A 115 -17.79 -24.33 12.22
C ARG A 115 -18.21 -23.39 13.36
N LEU A 116 -19.33 -22.68 13.23
CA LEU A 116 -19.86 -21.78 14.22
C LEU A 116 -20.33 -22.51 15.48
N ARG A 117 -20.86 -23.74 15.37
CA ARG A 117 -21.18 -24.59 16.54
C ARG A 117 -19.99 -24.87 17.45
N LYS A 118 -18.77 -24.84 16.91
CA LYS A 118 -17.52 -25.06 17.66
C LYS A 118 -17.03 -23.81 18.39
N VAL A 119 -17.64 -22.66 18.14
CA VAL A 119 -17.25 -21.40 18.78
C VAL A 119 -17.86 -21.35 20.18
N VAL A 120 -17.02 -21.50 21.17
CA VAL A 120 -17.43 -21.38 22.58
C VAL A 120 -17.41 -19.90 22.96
N VAL A 121 -18.59 -19.38 23.28
CA VAL A 121 -18.78 -18.00 23.76
C VAL A 121 -18.79 -18.00 25.29
N GLY A 122 -18.20 -17.01 25.95
CA GLY A 122 -18.19 -16.93 27.39
C GLY A 122 -17.13 -16.00 27.97
N ASP A 123 -16.78 -16.21 29.22
CA ASP A 123 -15.72 -15.47 29.88
C ASP A 123 -14.35 -15.82 29.26
N PRO A 124 -13.63 -14.83 28.71
CA PRO A 124 -12.31 -15.06 28.09
C PRO A 124 -11.23 -15.64 29.00
N SER A 125 -11.42 -15.56 30.32
CA SER A 125 -10.49 -16.16 31.30
C SER A 125 -10.65 -17.67 31.40
N VAL A 126 -11.75 -18.23 30.91
CA VAL A 126 -12.05 -19.67 30.98
C VAL A 126 -11.46 -20.40 29.78
N GLU A 127 -10.71 -21.47 30.05
CA GLU A 127 -10.07 -22.26 29.00
C GLU A 127 -11.09 -22.79 27.98
N GLY A 128 -10.72 -22.66 26.68
CA GLY A 128 -11.54 -23.11 25.56
C GLY A 128 -12.57 -22.09 25.09
N VAL A 129 -12.76 -20.95 25.77
CA VAL A 129 -13.57 -19.83 25.26
C VAL A 129 -12.83 -19.19 24.10
N ARG A 130 -13.57 -18.91 23.01
CA ARG A 130 -13.04 -18.35 21.76
C ARG A 130 -13.65 -17.00 21.39
N MET A 131 -14.77 -16.65 21.97
CA MET A 131 -15.45 -15.38 21.74
C MET A 131 -15.99 -14.83 23.09
N GLY A 132 -15.65 -13.59 23.42
CA GLY A 132 -16.15 -12.88 24.59
C GLY A 132 -17.46 -12.13 24.32
N ALA A 133 -17.80 -11.25 25.24
CA ALA A 133 -18.95 -10.35 25.13
C ALA A 133 -18.70 -9.22 24.10
N LEU A 134 -19.77 -8.56 23.68
CA LEU A 134 -19.74 -7.26 23.04
C LEU A 134 -19.24 -6.19 24.00
N ALA A 135 -18.82 -5.04 23.49
CA ALA A 135 -18.18 -3.97 24.25
C ALA A 135 -19.06 -3.39 25.37
N SER A 136 -20.39 -3.40 25.19
CA SER A 136 -21.34 -2.88 26.19
C SER A 136 -22.74 -3.43 25.97
N HIS A 137 -23.62 -3.22 26.96
CA HIS A 137 -25.05 -3.53 26.86
C HIS A 137 -25.77 -2.66 25.80
N ASP A 138 -25.32 -1.41 25.60
CA ASP A 138 -25.85 -0.56 24.52
C ASP A 138 -25.53 -1.14 23.15
N GLN A 139 -24.31 -1.67 22.97
CA GLN A 139 -23.93 -2.39 21.75
C GLN A 139 -24.72 -3.68 21.57
N HIS A 140 -25.01 -4.40 22.63
CA HIS A 140 -25.87 -5.59 22.58
C HIS A 140 -27.28 -5.22 22.10
N LYS A 141 -27.83 -4.14 22.62
CA LYS A 141 -29.14 -3.64 22.20
C LYS A 141 -29.13 -3.23 20.72
N ASP A 142 -28.15 -2.45 20.29
CA ASP A 142 -28.05 -2.02 18.88
C ASP A 142 -27.94 -3.22 17.94
N VAL A 143 -27.07 -4.19 18.24
CA VAL A 143 -26.91 -5.41 17.43
C VAL A 143 -28.21 -6.21 17.36
N SER A 144 -28.94 -6.30 18.48
CA SER A 144 -30.25 -6.98 18.52
C SER A 144 -31.28 -6.30 17.64
N GLU A 145 -31.40 -4.97 17.73
CA GLU A 145 -32.33 -4.17 16.90
C GLU A 145 -31.97 -4.28 15.40
N ARG A 146 -30.67 -4.25 15.06
CA ARG A 146 -30.19 -4.46 13.67
C ARG A 146 -30.49 -5.87 13.18
N LEU A 147 -30.30 -6.89 14.03
CA LEU A 147 -30.63 -8.28 13.69
C LEU A 147 -32.14 -8.43 13.39
N GLU A 148 -33.02 -7.85 14.22
CA GLU A 148 -34.45 -7.87 13.95
C GLU A 148 -34.81 -7.22 12.61
N SER A 149 -34.13 -6.11 12.28
CA SER A 149 -34.30 -5.46 10.98
C SER A 149 -33.82 -6.33 9.83
N LEU A 150 -32.68 -7.02 9.96
CA LEU A 150 -32.15 -7.94 8.96
C LEU A 150 -33.07 -9.14 8.72
N LEU A 151 -33.73 -9.65 9.76
CA LEU A 151 -34.67 -10.76 9.69
C LEU A 151 -35.96 -10.44 8.91
N GLN A 152 -36.25 -9.16 8.64
CA GLN A 152 -37.36 -8.80 7.76
C GLN A 152 -37.12 -9.29 6.32
N SER A 153 -35.86 -9.37 5.87
CA SER A 153 -35.46 -9.76 4.49
C SER A 153 -34.59 -11.02 4.43
N SER A 154 -34.31 -11.64 5.57
CA SER A 154 -33.42 -12.82 5.63
C SER A 154 -33.96 -13.91 6.52
N ASP A 155 -33.56 -15.14 6.26
CA ASP A 155 -33.87 -16.31 7.08
C ASP A 155 -32.72 -16.59 8.05
N LEU A 156 -33.06 -17.00 9.28
CA LEU A 156 -32.07 -17.40 10.29
C LEU A 156 -31.60 -18.83 10.01
N LEU A 157 -30.32 -19.00 9.67
CA LEU A 157 -29.71 -20.31 9.46
C LEU A 157 -29.04 -20.89 10.71
N PHE A 158 -28.46 -20.01 11.53
CA PHE A 158 -27.76 -20.38 12.75
C PHE A 158 -27.73 -19.20 13.75
N GLY A 159 -27.79 -19.50 15.02
CA GLY A 159 -27.80 -18.54 16.13
C GLY A 159 -28.99 -18.75 17.06
N ALA A 160 -28.87 -18.31 18.29
CA ALA A 160 -29.94 -18.39 19.27
C ALA A 160 -30.39 -16.98 19.63
N ARG A 161 -31.69 -16.71 19.51
CA ARG A 161 -32.30 -15.50 20.04
C ARG A 161 -32.47 -15.61 21.55
N ASP A 162 -32.86 -16.79 22.03
CA ASP A 162 -33.11 -17.13 23.42
C ASP A 162 -32.44 -18.46 23.79
N GLY A 163 -32.14 -18.62 25.08
CA GLY A 163 -31.59 -19.88 25.59
C GLY A 163 -30.10 -20.11 25.35
N PHE A 164 -29.36 -19.05 24.98
CA PHE A 164 -27.92 -19.07 24.86
C PHE A 164 -27.26 -18.94 26.24
N GLU A 165 -26.39 -19.89 26.59
CA GLU A 165 -25.64 -19.89 27.85
C GLU A 165 -24.13 -19.73 27.59
N PRO A 166 -23.54 -18.59 28.01
CA PRO A 166 -22.11 -18.39 27.89
C PRO A 166 -21.34 -19.22 28.92
N ARG A 167 -20.18 -19.77 28.49
CA ARG A 167 -19.35 -20.61 29.36
C ARG A 167 -18.68 -19.77 30.47
N GLY A 168 -18.74 -20.24 31.74
CA GLY A 168 -18.07 -19.63 32.89
C GLY A 168 -18.72 -18.35 33.40
N THR A 169 -19.88 -17.99 32.89
CA THR A 169 -20.63 -16.79 33.26
C THR A 169 -22.10 -16.97 32.87
N ASN A 170 -22.91 -15.93 33.00
CA ASN A 170 -24.28 -15.95 32.57
C ASN A 170 -24.61 -14.67 31.75
N VAL A 171 -25.70 -14.68 30.98
CA VAL A 171 -26.10 -13.58 30.09
C VAL A 171 -26.38 -12.27 30.86
N SER A 172 -26.69 -12.29 32.14
CA SER A 172 -26.92 -11.08 32.92
C SER A 172 -25.63 -10.37 33.36
N GLN A 173 -24.49 -11.05 33.29
CA GLN A 173 -23.19 -10.52 33.73
C GLN A 173 -22.39 -9.86 32.64
N GLY A 174 -22.83 -9.94 31.38
CA GLY A 174 -22.13 -9.33 30.27
C GLY A 174 -22.99 -9.28 28.99
N ALA A 175 -22.56 -8.49 28.05
CA ALA A 175 -23.23 -8.28 26.76
C ALA A 175 -22.91 -9.45 25.78
N PHE A 176 -23.15 -10.69 26.18
CA PHE A 176 -22.85 -11.85 25.34
C PHE A 176 -23.87 -12.00 24.21
N PHE A 177 -23.37 -12.34 23.01
CA PHE A 177 -24.18 -12.49 21.80
C PHE A 177 -23.73 -13.75 21.05
N ALA A 178 -24.68 -14.58 20.61
CA ALA A 178 -24.35 -15.79 19.87
C ALA A 178 -23.95 -15.45 18.41
N PRO A 179 -22.95 -16.14 17.81
CA PRO A 179 -22.70 -16.03 16.39
C PRO A 179 -23.98 -16.32 15.59
N THR A 180 -24.33 -15.44 14.67
CA THR A 180 -25.59 -15.49 13.95
C THR A 180 -25.34 -15.46 12.44
N LEU A 181 -25.82 -16.50 11.72
CA LEU A 181 -25.73 -16.63 10.29
C LEU A 181 -27.13 -16.49 9.68
N LEU A 182 -27.26 -15.57 8.75
CA LEU A 182 -28.48 -15.32 7.99
C LEU A 182 -28.29 -15.75 6.51
N GLN A 183 -29.41 -15.90 5.81
CA GLN A 183 -29.45 -16.02 4.36
C GLN A 183 -30.47 -15.01 3.80
N ALA A 184 -30.05 -14.17 2.89
CA ALA A 184 -30.96 -13.25 2.20
C ALA A 184 -31.96 -14.06 1.37
N ARG A 185 -33.27 -13.73 1.51
CA ARG A 185 -34.34 -14.36 0.70
C ARG A 185 -34.27 -13.90 -0.75
N ASP A 186 -33.98 -12.64 -0.94
CA ASP A 186 -33.68 -12.03 -2.23
C ASP A 186 -32.41 -11.20 -2.11
N PRO A 187 -31.29 -11.63 -2.72
CA PRO A 187 -30.03 -10.89 -2.67
C PRO A 187 -30.08 -9.55 -3.40
N HIS A 188 -31.11 -9.30 -4.21
CA HIS A 188 -31.31 -8.04 -4.93
C HIS A 188 -32.28 -7.06 -4.23
N ALA A 189 -32.91 -7.46 -3.14
CA ALA A 189 -33.81 -6.59 -2.40
C ALA A 189 -33.09 -5.30 -1.95
N GLU A 190 -33.79 -4.18 -1.98
CA GLU A 190 -33.31 -2.94 -1.37
C GLU A 190 -33.40 -3.02 0.15
N GLY A 191 -32.49 -2.36 0.84
CA GLY A 191 -32.42 -2.43 2.29
C GLY A 191 -31.71 -3.70 2.79
N GLY A 192 -32.07 -4.15 4.00
CA GLY A 192 -31.54 -5.37 4.58
C GLY A 192 -30.00 -5.38 4.67
N ALA A 193 -29.39 -6.49 4.26
CA ALA A 193 -27.95 -6.69 4.39
C ALA A 193 -27.09 -5.76 3.51
N HIS A 194 -27.68 -4.99 2.58
CA HIS A 194 -26.97 -3.98 1.80
C HIS A 194 -26.93 -2.61 2.47
N ASP A 195 -27.78 -2.37 3.49
CA ASP A 195 -27.90 -1.07 4.13
C ASP A 195 -27.69 -1.12 5.65
N ILE A 196 -27.92 -2.30 6.28
CA ILE A 196 -27.88 -2.47 7.74
C ILE A 196 -26.59 -3.16 8.15
N GLU A 197 -25.78 -2.47 8.94
CA GLU A 197 -24.66 -3.08 9.64
C GLU A 197 -25.05 -3.47 11.06
N ALA A 198 -25.08 -4.75 11.38
CA ALA A 198 -25.10 -5.24 12.77
C ALA A 198 -23.66 -5.38 13.25
N PHE A 199 -23.19 -4.42 14.07
CA PHE A 199 -21.80 -4.37 14.53
C PHE A 199 -21.55 -5.40 15.64
N GLY A 200 -21.69 -6.67 15.26
CA GLY A 200 -21.60 -7.86 16.13
C GLY A 200 -21.28 -9.12 15.32
N PRO A 201 -21.42 -10.31 15.90
CA PRO A 201 -21.07 -11.59 15.24
C PRO A 201 -22.19 -12.06 14.28
N VAL A 202 -22.57 -11.19 13.35
CA VAL A 202 -23.67 -11.41 12.37
C VAL A 202 -23.13 -11.31 10.96
N SER A 203 -23.47 -12.29 10.12
CA SER A 203 -23.17 -12.28 8.67
C SER A 203 -24.34 -12.86 7.87
N THR A 204 -24.51 -12.37 6.63
CA THR A 204 -25.58 -12.78 5.74
C THR A 204 -25.02 -13.46 4.48
N LEU A 205 -25.45 -14.67 4.18
CA LEU A 205 -25.21 -15.35 2.90
C LEU A 205 -26.08 -14.75 1.82
N MET A 206 -25.51 -14.59 0.63
CA MET A 206 -26.18 -14.09 -0.57
C MET A 206 -25.82 -14.98 -1.75
N ALA A 207 -26.83 -15.52 -2.42
CA ALA A 207 -26.62 -16.32 -3.62
C ALA A 207 -26.41 -15.43 -4.84
N TYR A 208 -25.64 -15.90 -5.81
CA TYR A 208 -25.47 -15.30 -7.13
C TYR A 208 -25.33 -16.37 -8.22
N ASP A 209 -25.67 -16.04 -9.46
CA ASP A 209 -25.63 -16.93 -10.60
C ASP A 209 -24.31 -16.82 -11.39
N ASP A 210 -23.75 -15.60 -11.56
CA ASP A 210 -22.49 -15.36 -12.27
C ASP A 210 -21.60 -14.32 -11.56
N LEU A 211 -20.34 -14.22 -12.02
CA LEU A 211 -19.35 -13.33 -11.40
C LEU A 211 -19.74 -11.84 -11.48
N ASP A 212 -20.36 -11.41 -12.56
CA ASP A 212 -20.75 -10.00 -12.76
C ASP A 212 -21.87 -9.62 -11.77
N GLU A 213 -22.79 -10.54 -11.51
CA GLU A 213 -23.79 -10.40 -10.45
C GLU A 213 -23.16 -10.36 -9.05
N ALA A 214 -22.19 -11.24 -8.76
CA ALA A 214 -21.47 -11.20 -7.49
C ALA A 214 -20.81 -9.86 -7.23
N LEU A 215 -20.19 -9.27 -8.24
CA LEU A 215 -19.56 -7.96 -8.18
C LEU A 215 -20.58 -6.83 -8.03
N ALA A 216 -21.73 -6.93 -8.69
CA ALA A 216 -22.83 -6.00 -8.52
C ALA A 216 -23.41 -6.04 -7.10
N LEU A 217 -23.60 -7.23 -6.52
CA LEU A 217 -24.01 -7.41 -5.12
C LEU A 217 -22.97 -6.83 -4.14
N ALA A 218 -21.69 -7.02 -4.41
CA ALA A 218 -20.64 -6.43 -3.61
C ALA A 218 -20.70 -4.90 -3.60
N ALA A 219 -20.91 -4.27 -4.77
CA ALA A 219 -21.05 -2.82 -4.95
C ALA A 219 -22.24 -2.22 -4.18
N ARG A 220 -23.32 -2.97 -3.96
CA ARG A 220 -24.51 -2.51 -3.23
C ARG A 220 -24.24 -2.11 -1.78
N GLY A 221 -23.09 -2.47 -1.21
CA GLY A 221 -22.62 -1.93 0.07
C GLY A 221 -22.30 -0.44 0.05
N LYS A 222 -22.32 0.21 -1.12
CA LYS A 222 -22.12 1.66 -1.32
C LYS A 222 -20.80 2.20 -0.80
N GLY A 223 -19.81 1.33 -0.72
CA GLY A 223 -18.48 1.59 -0.18
C GLY A 223 -18.18 0.74 1.04
N SER A 224 -17.01 0.14 1.05
CA SER A 224 -16.55 -0.74 2.13
C SER A 224 -15.04 -0.63 2.33
N LEU A 225 -14.57 -0.99 3.52
CA LEU A 225 -13.13 -1.00 3.84
C LEU A 225 -12.41 -2.10 3.08
N VAL A 226 -13.01 -3.30 3.00
CA VAL A 226 -12.36 -4.45 2.39
C VAL A 226 -13.35 -5.40 1.73
N ALA A 227 -12.93 -6.05 0.64
CA ALA A 227 -13.54 -7.27 0.13
C ALA A 227 -12.48 -8.36 -0.04
N SER A 228 -12.89 -9.63 0.12
CA SER A 228 -12.07 -10.78 -0.25
C SER A 228 -12.69 -11.49 -1.43
N LEU A 229 -11.85 -11.88 -2.38
CA LEU A 229 -12.18 -12.77 -3.48
C LEU A 229 -11.40 -14.07 -3.29
N ILE A 230 -12.12 -15.17 -3.17
CA ILE A 230 -11.51 -16.49 -3.03
C ILE A 230 -11.66 -17.21 -4.36
N THR A 231 -10.56 -17.45 -5.05
CA THR A 231 -10.51 -18.05 -6.39
C THR A 231 -9.18 -18.77 -6.60
N LYS A 232 -9.17 -19.79 -7.45
CA LYS A 232 -7.96 -20.47 -7.92
C LYS A 232 -7.58 -20.07 -9.36
N ASP A 233 -8.38 -19.21 -10.00
CA ASP A 233 -8.16 -18.75 -11.36
C ASP A 233 -7.70 -17.26 -11.38
N PRO A 234 -6.45 -16.97 -11.79
CA PRO A 234 -5.95 -15.61 -11.88
C PRO A 234 -6.71 -14.74 -12.91
N HIS A 235 -7.37 -15.34 -13.91
CA HIS A 235 -8.18 -14.59 -14.87
C HIS A 235 -9.46 -14.05 -14.25
N ILE A 236 -10.08 -14.83 -13.34
CA ILE A 236 -11.23 -14.36 -12.55
C ILE A 236 -10.79 -13.18 -11.67
N ALA A 237 -9.65 -13.30 -10.99
CA ALA A 237 -9.12 -12.20 -10.19
C ALA A 237 -8.84 -10.95 -11.04
N ALA A 238 -8.20 -11.11 -12.19
CA ALA A 238 -7.91 -9.99 -13.12
C ALA A 238 -9.17 -9.29 -13.63
N LYS A 239 -10.26 -10.04 -13.86
CA LYS A 239 -11.57 -9.48 -14.25
C LYS A 239 -12.26 -8.76 -13.08
N ALA A 240 -12.22 -9.35 -11.89
CA ALA A 240 -12.98 -8.87 -10.74
C ALA A 240 -12.38 -7.61 -10.09
N ILE A 241 -11.04 -7.54 -9.96
CA ILE A 241 -10.36 -6.48 -9.23
C ILE A 241 -10.70 -5.08 -9.75
N PRO A 242 -10.65 -4.76 -11.05
CA PRO A 242 -10.94 -3.41 -11.55
C PRO A 242 -12.36 -2.94 -11.21
N VAL A 243 -13.34 -3.86 -11.21
CA VAL A 243 -14.74 -3.56 -10.90
C VAL A 243 -14.93 -3.37 -9.39
N ALA A 244 -14.39 -4.29 -8.58
CA ALA A 244 -14.52 -4.25 -7.13
C ALA A 244 -13.75 -3.08 -6.50
N ALA A 245 -12.63 -2.65 -7.09
CA ALA A 245 -11.77 -1.58 -6.58
C ALA A 245 -12.49 -0.22 -6.47
N ALA A 246 -13.53 0.01 -7.26
CA ALA A 246 -14.32 1.25 -7.19
C ALA A 246 -15.10 1.37 -5.86
N TRP A 247 -15.37 0.25 -5.18
CA TRP A 247 -16.26 0.17 -4.02
C TRP A 247 -15.56 -0.27 -2.72
N HIS A 248 -14.30 -0.66 -2.79
CA HIS A 248 -13.57 -1.20 -1.65
C HIS A 248 -12.21 -0.54 -1.49
N GLY A 249 -11.86 -0.18 -0.27
CA GLY A 249 -10.56 0.41 0.03
C GLY A 249 -9.40 -0.57 -0.12
N ARG A 250 -9.67 -1.86 0.12
CA ARG A 250 -8.70 -2.95 -0.04
C ARG A 250 -9.37 -4.19 -0.62
N LEU A 251 -8.64 -4.89 -1.47
CA LEU A 251 -9.05 -6.18 -2.02
C LEU A 251 -8.02 -7.23 -1.60
N LEU A 252 -8.48 -8.32 -0.99
CA LEU A 252 -7.70 -9.52 -0.71
C LEU A 252 -8.11 -10.59 -1.71
N VAL A 253 -7.18 -11.04 -2.54
CA VAL A 253 -7.35 -12.26 -3.32
C VAL A 253 -6.68 -13.39 -2.56
N LEU A 254 -7.42 -14.46 -2.30
CA LEU A 254 -6.96 -15.57 -1.49
C LEU A 254 -7.14 -16.89 -2.23
N ASP A 255 -6.05 -17.64 -2.29
CA ASP A 255 -5.95 -18.99 -2.82
C ASP A 255 -5.10 -19.86 -1.88
N ARG A 256 -4.93 -21.14 -2.22
CA ARG A 256 -4.09 -22.07 -1.45
C ARG A 256 -2.63 -21.66 -1.38
N GLU A 257 -2.10 -21.00 -2.42
CA GLU A 257 -0.69 -20.61 -2.50
C GLU A 257 -0.37 -19.45 -1.53
N SER A 258 -1.31 -18.51 -1.40
CA SER A 258 -1.16 -17.34 -0.53
C SER A 258 -1.66 -17.57 0.91
N ALA A 259 -2.41 -18.64 1.17
CA ALA A 259 -3.14 -18.86 2.43
C ALA A 259 -2.26 -18.87 3.67
N ALA A 260 -1.05 -19.43 3.59
CA ALA A 260 -0.13 -19.57 4.73
C ALA A 260 0.49 -18.22 5.15
N GLU A 261 0.71 -17.32 4.20
CA GLU A 261 1.41 -16.04 4.39
C GLU A 261 0.43 -14.85 4.43
N SER A 262 -0.84 -15.07 4.11
CA SER A 262 -1.86 -14.04 4.11
C SER A 262 -2.10 -13.48 5.51
N THR A 263 -2.14 -12.16 5.63
CA THR A 263 -2.61 -11.49 6.86
C THR A 263 -4.11 -11.65 7.10
N GLY A 264 -4.84 -12.14 6.07
CA GLY A 264 -6.28 -12.37 6.06
C GLY A 264 -7.10 -11.11 5.79
N HIS A 265 -8.41 -11.30 5.74
CA HIS A 265 -9.39 -10.27 5.36
C HIS A 265 -9.26 -9.00 6.22
N GLY A 266 -9.13 -9.16 7.52
CA GLY A 266 -9.21 -8.07 8.48
C GLY A 266 -7.91 -7.35 8.83
N SER A 267 -6.77 -7.68 8.22
CA SER A 267 -5.45 -7.17 8.64
C SER A 267 -4.62 -6.69 7.45
N PRO A 268 -4.65 -5.41 7.10
CA PRO A 268 -3.84 -4.86 6.02
C PRO A 268 -2.36 -4.86 6.39
N LEU A 269 -1.48 -4.94 5.38
CA LEU A 269 -0.07 -4.64 5.56
C LEU A 269 0.13 -3.13 5.79
N PRO A 270 1.09 -2.70 6.64
CA PRO A 270 1.27 -1.29 7.00
C PRO A 270 1.51 -0.34 5.82
N GLN A 271 2.07 -0.85 4.71
CA GLN A 271 2.32 -0.06 3.51
C GLN A 271 1.09 0.08 2.60
N LEU A 272 0.05 -0.71 2.80
CA LEU A 272 -1.16 -0.65 2.00
C LEU A 272 -2.07 0.49 2.45
N LYS A 273 -2.74 1.13 1.48
CA LYS A 273 -3.85 2.01 1.79
C LYS A 273 -4.99 1.16 2.36
N HIS A 274 -5.51 1.55 3.51
CA HIS A 274 -6.71 1.00 4.11
C HIS A 274 -7.64 2.18 4.43
N GLY A 275 -8.85 2.05 4.09
CA GLY A 275 -9.89 3.07 4.12
C GLY A 275 -10.86 2.70 3.03
N GLY A 276 -12.00 3.30 2.92
CA GLY A 276 -12.98 2.88 1.92
C GLY A 276 -13.77 4.05 1.35
N PRO A 277 -14.22 3.94 0.10
CA PRO A 277 -15.04 4.96 -0.53
C PRO A 277 -16.45 5.01 0.07
N GLY A 278 -17.20 6.04 -0.26
CA GLY A 278 -18.64 6.17 0.02
C GLY A 278 -18.97 6.01 1.50
N ARG A 279 -19.81 5.04 1.81
CA ARG A 279 -20.28 4.73 3.17
C ARG A 279 -19.16 4.51 4.18
N ALA A 280 -18.04 3.95 3.75
CA ALA A 280 -16.88 3.72 4.61
C ALA A 280 -16.12 5.01 5.00
N GLY A 281 -16.62 6.18 4.62
CA GLY A 281 -16.15 7.48 5.08
C GLY A 281 -15.27 8.24 4.10
N GLY A 282 -14.69 7.60 3.09
CA GLY A 282 -13.82 8.23 2.08
C GLY A 282 -12.42 8.58 2.58
N GLY A 283 -12.08 8.23 3.82
CA GLY A 283 -10.79 8.50 4.43
C GLY A 283 -9.74 7.42 4.21
N GLU A 284 -8.62 7.58 4.85
CA GLU A 284 -7.54 6.58 4.91
C GLU A 284 -7.36 6.10 6.36
N GLU A 285 -7.14 4.81 6.57
CA GLU A 285 -6.58 4.34 7.83
C GLU A 285 -5.10 4.74 7.88
N LEU A 286 -4.73 5.38 8.98
CA LEU A 286 -3.46 6.09 9.09
C LEU A 286 -2.43 5.22 9.80
N GLY A 287 -1.84 4.28 9.05
CA GLY A 287 -0.74 3.43 9.48
C GLY A 287 0.61 3.83 8.89
N GLY A 288 1.69 3.61 9.65
CA GLY A 288 3.07 3.78 9.21
C GLY A 288 3.41 5.18 8.70
N LEU A 289 4.29 5.25 7.70
CA LEU A 289 4.73 6.54 7.11
C LEU A 289 3.61 7.31 6.39
N ARG A 290 2.55 6.64 5.98
CA ARG A 290 1.39 7.29 5.35
C ARG A 290 0.70 8.23 6.32
N ALA A 291 0.53 7.80 7.58
CA ALA A 291 -0.06 8.62 8.63
C ALA A 291 0.70 9.94 8.79
N VAL A 292 2.04 9.88 8.87
CA VAL A 292 2.87 11.08 8.99
C VAL A 292 2.62 12.04 7.84
N LYS A 293 2.60 11.53 6.60
CA LYS A 293 2.37 12.35 5.40
C LYS A 293 0.95 12.95 5.36
N HIS A 294 -0.04 12.27 5.91
CA HIS A 294 -1.41 12.76 5.97
C HIS A 294 -1.54 14.00 6.87
N TYR A 295 -0.82 14.02 7.99
CA TYR A 295 -0.85 15.15 8.94
C TYR A 295 0.07 16.30 8.56
N LEU A 296 0.93 16.17 7.53
CA LEU A 296 1.82 17.22 7.09
C LEU A 296 1.16 18.11 6.04
N GLN A 297 1.22 19.42 6.27
CA GLN A 297 0.87 20.41 5.24
C GLN A 297 1.85 20.30 4.07
N ARG A 298 1.32 20.18 2.86
CA ARG A 298 2.09 20.19 1.62
C ARG A 298 2.00 21.56 0.96
N ALA A 299 3.15 22.10 0.59
CA ALA A 299 3.25 23.34 -0.18
C ALA A 299 4.08 23.08 -1.45
N ALA A 300 3.62 23.60 -2.57
CA ALA A 300 4.42 23.63 -3.80
C ALA A 300 5.37 24.82 -3.74
N VAL A 301 6.66 24.59 -4.04
CA VAL A 301 7.67 25.63 -4.10
C VAL A 301 8.16 25.71 -5.55
N GLN A 302 8.13 26.92 -6.12
CA GLN A 302 8.67 27.23 -7.43
C GLN A 302 9.82 28.20 -7.31
N GLY A 303 10.88 28.00 -8.09
CA GLY A 303 12.05 28.88 -8.07
C GLY A 303 13.08 28.47 -9.12
N SER A 304 14.17 29.21 -9.26
CA SER A 304 15.29 28.79 -10.06
C SER A 304 15.92 27.51 -9.50
N PRO A 305 16.61 26.70 -10.31
CA PRO A 305 17.28 25.49 -9.82
C PRO A 305 18.18 25.72 -8.60
N SER A 306 18.90 26.84 -8.55
CA SER A 306 19.75 27.19 -7.41
C SER A 306 18.96 27.50 -6.13
N MET A 307 17.80 28.17 -6.25
CA MET A 307 16.92 28.40 -5.10
C MET A 307 16.28 27.11 -4.61
N LEU A 308 15.83 26.26 -5.53
CA LEU A 308 15.27 24.96 -5.19
C LEU A 308 16.31 24.04 -4.53
N ALA A 309 17.54 24.03 -5.03
CA ALA A 309 18.63 23.29 -4.40
C ALA A 309 18.91 23.78 -2.95
N ALA A 310 18.88 25.08 -2.72
CA ALA A 310 19.05 25.66 -1.37
C ALA A 310 17.90 25.29 -0.41
N VAL A 311 16.66 25.29 -0.90
CA VAL A 311 15.46 24.94 -0.10
C VAL A 311 15.40 23.46 0.23
N THR A 312 15.71 22.59 -0.74
CA THR A 312 15.60 21.14 -0.58
C THR A 312 16.83 20.49 0.08
N GLY A 313 17.97 21.18 0.05
CA GLY A 313 19.25 20.59 0.45
C GLY A 313 19.78 19.53 -0.52
N GLU A 314 19.23 19.48 -1.75
CA GLU A 314 19.64 18.57 -2.81
C GLU A 314 19.99 19.33 -4.09
N TYR A 315 20.98 18.89 -4.83
CA TYR A 315 21.30 19.49 -6.13
C TYR A 315 20.16 19.26 -7.13
N VAL A 316 19.77 20.35 -7.79
CA VAL A 316 18.78 20.34 -8.88
C VAL A 316 19.51 20.71 -10.17
N ARG A 317 19.33 19.95 -11.24
CA ARG A 317 19.95 20.22 -12.54
C ARG A 317 19.69 21.64 -13.00
N GLY A 318 20.76 22.29 -13.50
CA GLY A 318 20.73 23.69 -13.83
C GLY A 318 21.02 24.65 -12.67
N ALA A 319 21.17 24.14 -11.45
CA ALA A 319 21.71 24.92 -10.34
C ALA A 319 23.21 25.22 -10.55
N LYS A 320 23.67 26.28 -9.92
CA LYS A 320 25.10 26.62 -9.95
C LYS A 320 25.91 25.49 -9.31
N VAL A 321 26.91 24.98 -10.05
CA VAL A 321 27.83 23.97 -9.57
C VAL A 321 29.05 24.60 -8.89
N ILE A 322 29.71 23.84 -8.01
CA ILE A 322 30.97 24.16 -7.36
C ILE A 322 32.03 23.28 -7.98
N GLU A 323 32.81 23.82 -8.90
CA GLU A 323 33.95 23.08 -9.48
C GLU A 323 35.03 22.88 -8.42
N THR A 324 35.64 21.70 -8.40
CA THR A 324 36.63 21.33 -7.38
C THR A 324 37.92 20.82 -8.02
N ASP A 325 39.07 21.25 -7.47
CA ASP A 325 40.37 20.75 -7.85
C ASP A 325 40.72 19.40 -7.18
N VAL A 326 40.02 19.08 -6.10
CA VAL A 326 40.14 17.79 -5.40
C VAL A 326 39.08 16.86 -5.89
N HIS A 327 39.49 15.70 -6.43
CA HIS A 327 38.56 14.69 -6.93
C HIS A 327 37.52 14.35 -5.84
N PRO A 328 36.18 14.40 -6.11
CA PRO A 328 35.14 14.19 -5.11
C PRO A 328 35.27 12.85 -4.38
N PHE A 329 35.73 11.79 -5.05
CA PHE A 329 35.92 10.46 -4.45
C PHE A 329 37.10 10.41 -3.45
N ARG A 330 37.87 11.47 -3.30
CA ARG A 330 38.94 11.59 -2.28
C ARG A 330 38.47 12.37 -1.04
N ARG A 331 37.21 12.75 -0.98
CA ARG A 331 36.64 13.46 0.16
C ARG A 331 35.82 12.50 1.04
N TYR A 332 35.94 12.71 2.35
CA TYR A 332 35.07 12.03 3.31
C TYR A 332 33.64 12.58 3.23
N PHE A 333 32.69 11.78 3.72
CA PHE A 333 31.26 12.11 3.67
C PHE A 333 30.95 13.53 4.20
N GLN A 334 31.60 13.93 5.30
CA GLN A 334 31.34 15.27 5.89
C GLN A 334 31.86 16.40 5.00
N ASP A 335 32.98 16.18 4.30
CA ASP A 335 33.68 17.21 3.51
C ASP A 335 33.00 17.49 2.15
N LEU A 336 32.16 16.57 1.68
CA LEU A 336 31.42 16.73 0.44
C LEU A 336 30.35 17.80 0.58
N GLN A 337 30.22 18.68 -0.43
CA GLN A 337 29.21 19.70 -0.52
C GLN A 337 28.19 19.39 -1.61
N ILE A 338 26.93 19.69 -1.36
CA ILE A 338 25.89 19.57 -2.39
C ILE A 338 26.18 20.55 -3.52
N GLY A 339 26.12 20.07 -4.78
CA GLY A 339 26.50 20.87 -5.96
C GLY A 339 28.01 20.84 -6.30
N GLU A 340 28.84 20.22 -5.46
CA GLU A 340 30.25 19.98 -5.81
C GLU A 340 30.33 19.05 -7.01
N SER A 341 31.08 19.47 -8.05
CA SER A 341 31.04 18.88 -9.38
C SER A 341 32.41 18.62 -9.95
N LEU A 342 32.54 17.49 -10.62
CA LEU A 342 33.69 17.11 -11.44
C LEU A 342 33.27 17.02 -12.89
N LEU A 343 33.93 17.76 -13.77
CA LEU A 343 33.87 17.55 -15.21
C LEU A 343 35.08 16.70 -15.64
N THR A 344 34.83 15.56 -16.25
CA THR A 344 35.88 14.60 -16.63
C THR A 344 36.65 15.04 -17.89
N HIS A 345 37.73 14.35 -18.22
CA HIS A 345 38.29 14.37 -19.57
C HIS A 345 37.30 13.73 -20.57
N ARG A 346 37.62 13.85 -21.85
CA ARG A 346 36.81 13.32 -22.97
C ARG A 346 37.34 11.97 -23.42
N ARG A 347 36.43 11.13 -23.96
CA ARG A 347 36.78 9.85 -24.57
C ARG A 347 36.01 9.65 -25.87
N THR A 348 36.73 9.39 -26.96
CA THR A 348 36.11 9.02 -28.24
C THR A 348 35.78 7.53 -28.25
N VAL A 349 34.56 7.21 -28.67
CA VAL A 349 34.07 5.84 -28.85
C VAL A 349 34.56 5.30 -30.18
N THR A 350 35.21 4.15 -30.15
CA THR A 350 35.80 3.51 -31.31
C THR A 350 35.06 2.23 -31.69
N GLU A 351 35.30 1.70 -32.89
CA GLU A 351 34.78 0.38 -33.25
C GLU A 351 35.29 -0.74 -32.34
N ALA A 352 36.55 -0.65 -31.93
CA ALA A 352 37.16 -1.59 -30.99
C ALA A 352 36.39 -1.64 -29.64
N ASP A 353 35.86 -0.52 -29.19
CA ASP A 353 35.03 -0.48 -27.97
C ASP A 353 33.75 -1.31 -28.12
N LEU A 354 33.05 -1.20 -29.24
CA LEU A 354 31.82 -1.96 -29.50
C LEU A 354 32.14 -3.47 -29.60
N VAL A 355 33.16 -3.83 -30.34
CA VAL A 355 33.56 -5.24 -30.51
C VAL A 355 34.00 -5.86 -29.17
N ASN A 356 34.86 -5.19 -28.42
CA ASN A 356 35.32 -5.68 -27.15
C ASN A 356 34.18 -5.78 -26.13
N PHE A 357 33.30 -4.82 -26.10
CA PHE A 357 32.15 -4.84 -25.18
C PHE A 357 31.14 -5.92 -25.55
N GLY A 358 30.87 -6.13 -26.83
CA GLY A 358 30.03 -7.24 -27.30
C GLY A 358 30.62 -8.60 -26.96
N CYS A 359 31.95 -8.79 -27.16
CA CYS A 359 32.62 -10.02 -26.75
C CYS A 359 32.59 -10.25 -25.23
N LEU A 360 32.70 -9.18 -24.44
CA LEU A 360 32.66 -9.26 -22.96
C LEU A 360 31.24 -9.55 -22.44
N SER A 361 30.24 -8.89 -22.99
CA SER A 361 28.84 -8.94 -22.50
C SER A 361 28.01 -10.06 -23.15
N GLY A 362 28.40 -10.54 -24.32
CA GLY A 362 27.60 -11.42 -25.18
C GLY A 362 26.46 -10.70 -25.92
N ASP A 363 26.39 -9.38 -25.82
CA ASP A 363 25.37 -8.57 -26.51
C ASP A 363 25.80 -8.29 -27.94
N HIS A 364 25.38 -9.15 -28.84
CA HIS A 364 25.60 -9.05 -30.27
C HIS A 364 24.33 -8.58 -31.01
N PHE A 365 23.54 -7.73 -30.38
CA PHE A 365 22.36 -7.17 -31.01
C PHE A 365 22.76 -6.41 -32.29
N TYR A 366 21.98 -6.62 -33.37
CA TYR A 366 22.32 -6.15 -34.72
C TYR A 366 22.64 -4.65 -34.81
N MET A 367 22.00 -3.82 -33.98
CA MET A 367 22.23 -2.38 -33.93
C MET A 367 23.68 -1.98 -33.63
N HIS A 368 24.47 -2.89 -33.03
CA HIS A 368 25.85 -2.65 -32.68
C HIS A 368 26.84 -3.23 -33.70
N PHE A 369 26.42 -4.22 -34.50
CA PHE A 369 27.33 -5.02 -35.31
C PHE A 369 26.97 -5.09 -36.79
N ASP A 370 25.72 -4.85 -37.22
CA ASP A 370 25.26 -4.95 -38.62
C ASP A 370 25.05 -3.56 -39.21
N ASP A 371 25.98 -3.14 -40.09
CA ASP A 371 25.92 -1.84 -40.73
C ASP A 371 24.72 -1.71 -41.66
N ILE A 372 24.27 -2.81 -42.30
CA ILE A 372 23.14 -2.77 -43.25
C ILE A 372 21.84 -2.57 -42.49
N ALA A 373 21.57 -3.43 -41.49
CA ALA A 373 20.35 -3.34 -40.69
C ALA A 373 20.30 -2.06 -39.86
N ALA A 374 21.43 -1.63 -39.29
CA ALA A 374 21.51 -0.41 -38.49
C ALA A 374 21.25 0.85 -39.34
N LYS A 375 21.64 0.84 -40.62
CA LYS A 375 21.38 1.95 -41.57
C LYS A 375 19.90 2.11 -41.91
N GLU A 376 19.16 1.00 -41.89
CA GLU A 376 17.71 0.99 -42.13
C GLU A 376 16.90 1.33 -40.88
N SER A 377 17.55 1.36 -39.71
CA SER A 377 16.92 1.67 -38.44
C SER A 377 16.68 3.17 -38.25
N GLN A 378 15.92 3.51 -37.23
CA GLN A 378 15.72 4.91 -36.79
C GLN A 378 17.02 5.67 -36.50
N PHE A 379 18.14 4.99 -36.25
CA PHE A 379 19.43 5.61 -35.92
C PHE A 379 20.32 5.86 -37.16
N GLY A 380 20.06 5.20 -38.30
CA GLY A 380 20.77 5.38 -39.57
C GLY A 380 22.25 4.94 -39.53
N LYS A 381 22.74 4.41 -38.43
CA LYS A 381 24.12 3.95 -38.22
C LYS A 381 24.21 3.00 -37.03
N ARG A 382 25.30 2.23 -36.90
CA ARG A 382 25.58 1.47 -35.70
C ARG A 382 25.77 2.42 -34.50
N ILE A 383 25.21 2.02 -33.37
CA ILE A 383 25.33 2.76 -32.09
C ILE A 383 26.04 1.91 -31.04
N ALA A 384 26.65 2.56 -30.08
CA ALA A 384 27.26 1.89 -28.94
C ALA A 384 26.19 1.30 -28.03
N HIS A 385 26.51 0.18 -27.37
CA HIS A 385 25.68 -0.39 -26.32
C HIS A 385 25.44 0.66 -25.21
N GLY A 386 24.21 0.78 -24.75
CA GLY A 386 23.91 1.70 -23.64
C GLY A 386 24.74 1.39 -22.39
N TYR A 387 24.88 0.11 -22.06
CA TYR A 387 25.71 -0.32 -20.93
C TYR A 387 27.21 -0.05 -21.15
N PHE A 388 27.70 -0.05 -22.38
CA PHE A 388 29.06 0.42 -22.66
C PHE A 388 29.20 1.91 -22.32
N VAL A 389 28.26 2.75 -22.77
CA VAL A 389 28.28 4.19 -22.45
C VAL A 389 28.28 4.43 -20.95
N LEU A 390 27.45 3.71 -20.21
CA LEU A 390 27.41 3.77 -18.75
C LEU A 390 28.76 3.40 -18.14
N SER A 391 29.34 2.26 -18.57
CA SER A 391 30.62 1.76 -18.05
C SER A 391 31.79 2.69 -18.42
N ALA A 392 31.81 3.22 -19.64
CA ALA A 392 32.81 4.17 -20.10
C ALA A 392 32.75 5.49 -19.30
N ALA A 393 31.54 6.00 -19.05
CA ALA A 393 31.34 7.18 -18.22
C ALA A 393 31.83 6.94 -16.78
N ALA A 394 31.53 5.77 -16.21
CA ALA A 394 32.04 5.40 -14.90
C ALA A 394 33.57 5.38 -14.85
N GLY A 395 34.21 4.86 -15.90
CA GLY A 395 35.66 4.91 -16.04
C GLY A 395 36.24 6.32 -16.12
N LEU A 396 35.48 7.28 -16.65
CA LEU A 396 35.92 8.69 -16.75
C LEU A 396 35.92 9.41 -15.39
N PHE A 397 34.95 9.13 -14.52
CA PHE A 397 34.82 9.83 -13.25
C PHE A 397 35.36 9.06 -12.02
N VAL A 398 35.85 7.84 -12.18
CA VAL A 398 36.43 7.09 -11.06
C VAL A 398 37.82 7.63 -10.67
N SER A 399 38.11 7.66 -9.37
CA SER A 399 39.48 7.86 -8.88
C SER A 399 40.13 6.48 -8.67
N PRO A 400 41.19 6.13 -9.40
CA PRO A 400 41.79 4.80 -9.30
C PRO A 400 42.55 4.56 -8.00
N ALA A 401 42.91 5.60 -7.27
CA ALA A 401 43.64 5.45 -6.01
C ALA A 401 42.68 5.16 -4.83
N PRO A 402 43.13 4.41 -3.81
CA PRO A 402 42.35 4.22 -2.59
C PRO A 402 41.89 5.54 -1.98
N GLY A 403 40.65 5.58 -1.53
CA GLY A 403 40.04 6.77 -0.97
C GLY A 403 38.82 6.48 -0.11
N PRO A 404 38.09 7.50 0.36
CA PRO A 404 36.92 7.36 1.21
C PRO A 404 35.73 6.69 0.54
N VAL A 405 35.64 6.63 -0.79
CA VAL A 405 34.61 5.88 -1.49
C VAL A 405 34.90 4.39 -1.39
N LEU A 406 34.00 3.66 -0.74
CA LEU A 406 34.16 2.24 -0.45
C LEU A 406 33.64 1.34 -1.56
N ALA A 407 32.50 1.70 -2.14
CA ALA A 407 31.83 0.89 -3.15
C ALA A 407 30.81 1.70 -3.95
N ASN A 408 30.54 1.24 -5.16
CA ASN A 408 29.33 1.56 -5.88
C ASN A 408 28.16 0.80 -5.23
N TYR A 409 27.16 1.53 -4.75
CA TYR A 409 26.04 0.98 -3.97
C TYR A 409 24.81 0.72 -4.82
N GLY A 410 24.63 1.51 -5.89
CA GLY A 410 23.47 1.39 -6.76
C GLY A 410 23.44 2.45 -7.85
N LEU A 411 22.37 2.36 -8.63
CA LEU A 411 22.11 3.26 -9.74
C LEU A 411 20.61 3.51 -9.82
N ASP A 412 20.23 4.80 -9.83
CA ASP A 412 18.83 5.23 -9.91
C ASP A 412 18.59 6.05 -11.18
N THR A 413 17.33 6.06 -11.64
CA THR A 413 16.83 6.96 -12.69
C THR A 413 17.58 6.96 -14.02
N LEU A 414 18.26 5.84 -14.38
CA LEU A 414 19.00 5.73 -15.65
C LEU A 414 18.09 5.96 -16.87
N ARG A 415 18.54 6.86 -17.75
CA ARG A 415 17.97 7.08 -19.09
C ARG A 415 19.07 7.24 -20.12
N PHE A 416 18.93 6.51 -21.23
CA PHE A 416 19.66 6.77 -22.46
C PHE A 416 18.80 7.71 -23.32
N ILE A 417 19.33 8.86 -23.67
CA ILE A 417 18.57 9.97 -24.26
C ILE A 417 18.87 10.11 -25.73
N ASN A 418 20.15 10.25 -26.09
CA ASN A 418 20.61 10.28 -27.46
C ASN A 418 21.58 9.14 -27.71
N PRO A 419 21.54 8.53 -28.91
CA PRO A 419 22.45 7.44 -29.26
C PRO A 419 23.89 7.96 -29.40
N VAL A 420 24.84 7.12 -29.00
CA VAL A 420 26.27 7.35 -29.19
C VAL A 420 26.74 6.44 -30.32
N GLY A 421 27.30 7.01 -31.40
CA GLY A 421 27.88 6.25 -32.50
C GLY A 421 29.39 6.09 -32.39
N ILE A 422 29.95 5.29 -33.31
CA ILE A 422 31.41 5.21 -33.50
C ILE A 422 31.91 6.57 -33.99
N GLY A 423 32.98 7.08 -33.34
CA GLY A 423 33.54 8.41 -33.62
C GLY A 423 32.97 9.52 -32.72
N ASP A 424 31.86 9.30 -32.04
CA ASP A 424 31.35 10.26 -31.07
C ASP A 424 32.27 10.31 -29.82
N THR A 425 32.38 11.50 -29.24
CA THR A 425 33.24 11.73 -28.08
C THR A 425 32.38 12.08 -26.89
N ILE A 426 32.46 11.27 -25.83
CA ILE A 426 31.68 11.47 -24.59
C ILE A 426 32.50 12.14 -23.51
N GLN A 427 31.81 12.88 -22.65
CA GLN A 427 32.32 13.52 -21.45
C GLN A 427 31.28 13.38 -20.33
N ALA A 428 31.69 13.16 -19.11
CA ALA A 428 30.79 13.03 -17.97
C ALA A 428 30.97 14.21 -16.98
N ARG A 429 29.83 14.68 -16.47
CA ARG A 429 29.78 15.55 -15.28
C ARG A 429 29.20 14.76 -14.12
N LEU A 430 29.91 14.74 -12.99
CA LEU A 430 29.52 14.09 -11.76
C LEU A 430 29.29 15.17 -10.71
N THR A 431 28.07 15.32 -10.20
CA THR A 431 27.72 16.36 -9.22
C THR A 431 27.16 15.74 -7.95
N CYS A 432 27.67 16.16 -6.78
CA CYS A 432 27.15 15.70 -5.49
C CYS A 432 25.70 16.19 -5.33
N LYS A 433 24.75 15.25 -5.43
CA LYS A 433 23.33 15.56 -5.44
C LYS A 433 22.73 15.54 -4.04
N ARG A 434 23.01 14.48 -3.29
CA ARG A 434 22.39 14.24 -1.98
C ARG A 434 23.30 13.40 -1.10
N LYS A 435 23.28 13.71 0.19
CA LYS A 435 24.01 12.97 1.22
C LYS A 435 23.03 12.33 2.19
N ILE A 436 23.09 11.02 2.37
CA ILE A 436 22.19 10.24 3.22
C ILE A 436 23.00 9.63 4.36
N ASP A 437 22.84 10.20 5.55
CA ASP A 437 23.40 9.59 6.76
C ASP A 437 22.44 8.54 7.30
N GLN A 438 22.84 7.28 7.20
CA GLN A 438 22.02 6.15 7.66
C GLN A 438 22.24 5.83 9.15
N GLY A 439 23.19 6.49 9.83
CA GLY A 439 23.56 6.17 11.21
C GLY A 439 24.14 4.77 11.37
N LYS A 440 24.54 4.11 10.26
CA LYS A 440 25.00 2.71 10.23
C LYS A 440 26.51 2.66 10.03
N LYS A 441 27.09 1.56 10.52
CA LYS A 441 28.48 1.17 10.22
C LYS A 441 28.45 -0.04 9.26
N SER A 442 29.54 -0.20 8.49
CA SER A 442 29.74 -1.42 7.68
C SER A 442 29.84 -2.65 8.59
N PRO A 443 29.77 -3.89 8.04
CA PRO A 443 30.04 -5.10 8.81
C PRO A 443 31.41 -5.10 9.52
N GLN A 444 32.38 -4.35 8.99
CA GLN A 444 33.71 -4.16 9.57
C GLN A 444 33.79 -3.00 10.57
N GLY A 445 32.66 -2.40 10.93
CA GLY A 445 32.60 -1.31 11.90
C GLY A 445 32.93 0.08 11.35
N ILE A 446 33.14 0.23 10.03
CA ILE A 446 33.49 1.52 9.40
C ILE A 446 32.25 2.41 9.34
N PRO A 447 32.28 3.62 9.93
CA PRO A 447 31.18 4.56 9.81
C PRO A 447 31.07 5.06 8.36
N GLN A 448 29.86 5.02 7.79
CA GLN A 448 29.64 5.34 6.38
C GLN A 448 28.31 6.04 6.16
N GLY A 449 28.17 6.69 5.01
CA GLY A 449 26.94 7.23 4.49
C GLY A 449 26.81 6.95 2.99
N VAL A 450 25.61 7.14 2.45
CA VAL A 450 25.35 7.06 1.02
C VAL A 450 25.41 8.46 0.42
N VAL A 451 26.16 8.60 -0.68
CA VAL A 451 26.16 9.83 -1.49
C VAL A 451 25.54 9.50 -2.84
N ALA A 452 24.49 10.22 -3.21
CA ALA A 452 23.93 10.20 -4.54
C ALA A 452 24.60 11.29 -5.38
N TRP A 453 25.06 10.89 -6.56
CA TRP A 453 25.71 11.78 -7.53
C TRP A 453 24.85 11.85 -8.77
N ASP A 454 24.49 13.04 -9.21
CA ASP A 454 23.91 13.28 -10.50
C ASP A 454 25.00 13.15 -11.58
N VAL A 455 24.77 12.30 -12.55
CA VAL A 455 25.69 12.06 -13.68
C VAL A 455 25.00 12.49 -14.96
N GLU A 456 25.65 13.39 -15.68
CA GLU A 456 25.28 13.80 -17.03
C GLU A 456 26.40 13.40 -17.98
N VAL A 457 26.07 12.57 -18.97
CA VAL A 457 27.01 12.20 -20.04
C VAL A 457 26.62 12.94 -21.31
N THR A 458 27.53 13.74 -21.84
CA THR A 458 27.30 14.53 -23.07
C THR A 458 28.20 14.06 -24.21
N ASN A 459 27.75 14.30 -25.44
CA ASN A 459 28.58 14.10 -26.63
C ASN A 459 29.43 15.36 -26.95
N GLN A 460 30.16 15.32 -28.07
CA GLN A 460 31.02 16.43 -28.53
C GLN A 460 30.23 17.71 -28.89
N LEU A 461 28.93 17.61 -29.11
CA LEU A 461 28.03 18.73 -29.39
C LEU A 461 27.41 19.32 -28.12
N GLY A 462 27.71 18.76 -26.96
CA GLY A 462 27.08 19.13 -25.67
C GLY A 462 25.68 18.55 -25.47
N GLU A 463 25.23 17.66 -26.34
CA GLU A 463 23.95 16.99 -26.21
C GLU A 463 24.02 15.87 -25.16
N LEU A 464 22.99 15.80 -24.31
CA LEU A 464 22.89 14.78 -23.28
C LEU A 464 22.63 13.40 -23.89
N VAL A 465 23.52 12.46 -23.69
CA VAL A 465 23.42 11.09 -24.22
C VAL A 465 22.94 10.08 -23.18
N ALA A 466 23.35 10.29 -21.92
CA ALA A 466 22.83 9.51 -20.79
C ALA A 466 22.75 10.35 -19.51
N SER A 467 21.81 10.02 -18.66
CA SER A 467 21.69 10.63 -17.35
C SER A 467 21.21 9.62 -16.30
N TYR A 468 21.78 9.70 -15.10
CA TYR A 468 21.46 8.81 -13.97
C TYR A 468 21.97 9.35 -12.65
N ASP A 469 21.48 8.80 -11.56
CA ASP A 469 22.08 8.98 -10.25
C ASP A 469 22.94 7.74 -9.91
N ILE A 470 24.22 7.92 -9.60
CA ILE A 470 25.05 6.85 -9.03
C ILE A 470 25.08 7.00 -7.52
N LEU A 471 24.92 5.88 -6.80
CA LEU A 471 24.97 5.82 -5.35
C LEU A 471 26.28 5.21 -4.92
N THR A 472 27.01 5.88 -4.03
CA THR A 472 28.25 5.36 -3.48
C THR A 472 28.21 5.31 -1.96
N LEU A 473 28.86 4.29 -1.38
CA LEU A 473 29.17 4.26 0.04
C LEU A 473 30.44 5.06 0.30
N VAL A 474 30.37 6.02 1.21
CA VAL A 474 31.48 6.92 1.52
C VAL A 474 31.77 6.90 3.01
N VAL A 475 33.05 6.74 3.37
CA VAL A 475 33.51 6.75 4.76
C VAL A 475 33.20 8.07 5.44
N LYS A 476 32.72 7.98 6.67
CA LYS A 476 32.61 9.11 7.59
C LYS A 476 33.84 9.18 8.48
N ARG A 477 34.35 10.38 8.74
CA ARG A 477 35.38 10.54 9.78
C ARG A 477 34.77 10.14 11.13
N GLU A 478 35.53 9.46 11.94
CA GLU A 478 35.19 9.27 13.35
C GLU A 478 35.17 10.63 14.02
N ALA A 479 34.17 10.86 14.90
CA ALA A 479 33.98 12.10 15.61
C ALA A 479 35.06 12.30 16.67
#